data_a16c71d7c1f5c8c9f7bc4e298dc88104
#
_entry.id   a16c71d7c1f5c8c9f7bc4e298dc88104
#
_cell.length_a   1.000
_cell.length_b   1.000
_cell.length_c   1.000
_cell.angle_alpha   90.00
_cell.angle_beta   90.00
_cell.angle_gamma   90.00
#
_symmetry.space_group_name_H-M   'P 1'
#
loop_
_entity.id
_entity.type
_entity.pdbx_description
1 polymer ?
#
loop_
_entity_poly.entity_id
_entity_poly.type
_entity_poly.pdbx_seq_one_letter_code
_entity_poly.pdbx_strand_id
1 'polypeptide(L)'
;MKNRRRYGFLFLKILHDKQHSCRIKCSMDGFSSFFAILMLCAGLFLSVRINFFQFTHLGRAIKTALGLGQRRAAENVRRKQKSDASGVTPFQALSSALGGSIGTANIAGVASAIAIGGAGAVFYMWLAALVGMGVKFCEIVLALRYREKRGGQWCGGAMLYIEKGFRKSNTGSRFLQSVSKPLAAGFALFGLLASSVGTPLVQSNTIAMSVNDAVLLFLPKAEQKTVCIIAGAATAALVGIVILGGIQRIGKASEIIVPFMAIGYIAICIIVLSRFGGRILPAFCDIFSSALGIKQAVGGAAGFGAARALRIGMARGVYSNEAGVGSAPMAHACANTNDPVKQGMYGIFEVFADTIVMCTMTALVVLASGIPLQAGEEISGTSIALRAFSTVLPERTTGIFLAVSMLLFAYTSLLGWAVYGMQCAKYLFGKRAQLPFCILYTVLTFAGALMKVDFVWTAGETLNYLMAAPNMLALLVLNREVRRETAFA
;
A
#
# COMPACT_ATOMS: atom_id res chain seq x y z
N MET A 1 -9.15 34.22 42.34
CA MET A 1 -8.47 34.75 41.14
C MET A 1 -7.45 33.82 40.47
N LYS A 2 -6.77 32.93 41.18
CA LYS A 2 -5.77 32.01 40.57
C LYS A 2 -6.35 30.96 39.60
N ASN A 3 -7.58 30.49 39.81
CA ASN A 3 -8.18 29.43 38.92
C ASN A 3 -8.65 29.98 37.56
N ARG A 4 -9.10 31.23 37.44
CA ARG A 4 -9.51 31.79 36.14
C ARG A 4 -8.34 31.94 35.13
N ARG A 5 -7.12 32.21 35.61
CA ARG A 5 -5.94 32.30 34.73
C ARG A 5 -5.49 30.91 34.21
N ARG A 6 -5.68 29.84 35.00
CA ARG A 6 -5.33 28.50 34.58
C ARG A 6 -6.23 27.92 33.46
N TYR A 7 -7.54 28.21 33.52
CA TYR A 7 -8.50 27.84 32.49
C TYR A 7 -8.31 28.65 31.19
N GLY A 8 -7.96 29.95 31.28
CA GLY A 8 -7.65 30.75 30.10
C GLY A 8 -6.40 30.26 29.36
N PHE A 9 -5.36 29.84 30.10
CA PHE A 9 -4.13 29.33 29.51
C PHE A 9 -4.35 27.95 28.85
N LEU A 10 -5.17 27.11 29.49
CA LEU A 10 -5.55 25.78 28.94
C LEU A 10 -6.41 25.93 27.67
N PHE A 11 -7.35 26.88 27.69
CA PHE A 11 -8.22 27.17 26.55
C PHE A 11 -7.44 27.76 25.35
N LEU A 12 -6.50 28.66 25.60
CA LEU A 12 -5.60 29.19 24.57
C LEU A 12 -4.65 28.13 24.01
N LYS A 13 -4.16 27.20 24.84
CA LYS A 13 -3.33 26.08 24.42
C LYS A 13 -4.13 25.10 23.54
N ILE A 14 -5.37 24.79 23.93
CA ILE A 14 -6.28 23.95 23.13
C ILE A 14 -6.65 24.60 21.79
N LEU A 15 -6.87 25.91 21.77
CA LEU A 15 -7.12 26.66 20.53
C LEU A 15 -5.88 26.72 19.64
N HIS A 16 -4.71 26.93 20.23
CA HIS A 16 -3.43 26.92 19.51
C HIS A 16 -3.13 25.53 18.92
N ASP A 17 -3.35 24.45 19.67
CA ASP A 17 -3.19 23.08 19.22
C ASP A 17 -4.20 22.72 18.11
N LYS A 18 -5.48 23.16 18.24
CA LYS A 18 -6.49 23.00 17.18
C LYS A 18 -6.14 23.81 15.91
N GLN A 19 -5.64 25.03 16.06
CA GLN A 19 -5.26 25.87 14.92
C GLN A 19 -4.00 25.34 14.22
N HIS A 20 -3.03 24.81 14.97
CA HIS A 20 -1.86 24.10 14.43
C HIS A 20 -2.25 22.81 13.72
N SER A 21 -3.13 22.01 14.31
CA SER A 21 -3.66 20.78 13.70
C SER A 21 -4.46 21.08 12.43
N CYS A 22 -5.26 22.16 12.41
CA CYS A 22 -5.99 22.57 11.22
C CYS A 22 -5.08 23.06 10.09
N ARG A 23 -4.03 23.82 10.41
CA ARG A 23 -3.03 24.27 9.43
C ARG A 23 -2.24 23.10 8.84
N ILE A 24 -1.84 22.13 9.67
CA ILE A 24 -1.15 20.93 9.21
C ILE A 24 -2.08 20.10 8.31
N LYS A 25 -3.34 19.87 8.70
CA LYS A 25 -4.33 19.18 7.85
C LYS A 25 -4.53 19.90 6.51
N CYS A 26 -4.69 21.22 6.50
CA CYS A 26 -4.90 21.99 5.27
C CYS A 26 -3.67 21.94 4.34
N SER A 27 -2.46 22.00 4.91
CA SER A 27 -1.20 21.86 4.16
C SER A 27 -1.04 20.44 3.58
N MET A 28 -1.38 19.41 4.36
CA MET A 28 -1.33 18.02 3.92
C MET A 28 -2.37 17.71 2.85
N ASP A 29 -3.58 18.29 2.95
CA ASP A 29 -4.62 18.17 1.93
C ASP A 29 -4.19 18.79 0.59
N GLY A 30 -3.49 19.92 0.60
CA GLY A 30 -2.90 20.52 -0.60
C GLY A 30 -1.82 19.65 -1.22
N PHE A 31 -0.93 19.11 -0.39
CA PHE A 31 0.17 18.26 -0.84
C PHE A 31 -0.33 16.92 -1.43
N SER A 32 -1.29 16.28 -0.77
CA SER A 32 -1.90 15.05 -1.27
C SER A 32 -2.63 15.25 -2.59
N SER A 33 -3.31 16.40 -2.77
CA SER A 33 -3.98 16.75 -4.02
C SER A 33 -3.00 16.96 -5.17
N PHE A 34 -1.92 17.72 -4.91
CA PHE A 34 -0.85 17.92 -5.90
C PHE A 34 -0.23 16.58 -6.31
N PHE A 35 0.06 15.72 -5.33
CA PHE A 35 0.64 14.41 -5.60
C PHE A 35 -0.30 13.50 -6.39
N ALA A 36 -1.59 13.49 -6.09
CA ALA A 36 -2.59 12.75 -6.84
C ALA A 36 -2.66 13.16 -8.31
N ILE A 37 -2.63 14.47 -8.60
CA ILE A 37 -2.60 15.00 -9.96
C ILE A 37 -1.29 14.64 -10.67
N LEU A 38 -0.15 14.79 -9.99
CA LEU A 38 1.16 14.41 -10.53
C LEU A 38 1.19 12.93 -10.92
N MET A 39 0.69 12.05 -10.04
CA MET A 39 0.61 10.61 -10.29
C MET A 39 -0.28 10.29 -11.49
N LEU A 40 -1.43 10.95 -11.61
CA LEU A 40 -2.34 10.75 -12.74
C LEU A 40 -1.68 11.18 -14.04
N CYS A 41 -1.13 12.40 -14.10
CA CYS A 41 -0.51 12.93 -15.30
C CYS A 41 0.74 12.14 -15.72
N ALA A 42 1.64 11.87 -14.78
CA ALA A 42 2.86 11.13 -15.05
C ALA A 42 2.57 9.66 -15.42
N GLY A 43 1.62 9.04 -14.73
CA GLY A 43 1.24 7.66 -15.02
C GLY A 43 0.50 7.53 -16.36
N LEU A 44 -0.34 8.49 -16.73
CA LEU A 44 -0.93 8.54 -18.06
C LEU A 44 0.14 8.72 -19.15
N PHE A 45 1.09 9.63 -18.93
CA PHE A 45 2.24 9.79 -19.83
C PHE A 45 3.02 8.47 -19.99
N LEU A 46 3.35 7.79 -18.89
CA LEU A 46 4.04 6.51 -18.93
C LEU A 46 3.20 5.44 -19.65
N SER A 47 1.89 5.37 -19.41
CA SER A 47 0.99 4.46 -20.09
C SER A 47 1.00 4.64 -21.61
N VAL A 48 0.97 5.90 -22.07
CA VAL A 48 1.12 6.23 -23.50
C VAL A 48 2.50 5.81 -24.02
N ARG A 49 3.57 6.06 -23.26
CA ARG A 49 4.94 5.73 -23.66
C ARG A 49 5.20 4.23 -23.82
N ILE A 50 4.50 3.40 -23.05
CA ILE A 50 4.56 1.92 -23.15
C ILE A 50 3.41 1.35 -24.02
N ASN A 51 2.73 2.18 -24.82
CA ASN A 51 1.62 1.79 -25.70
C ASN A 51 0.50 1.05 -24.94
N PHE A 52 0.15 1.55 -23.73
CA PHE A 52 -0.88 0.94 -22.87
C PHE A 52 -0.65 -0.54 -22.62
N PHE A 53 0.60 -0.95 -22.46
CA PHE A 53 1.02 -2.34 -22.24
C PHE A 53 0.25 -3.02 -21.10
N GLN A 54 -0.08 -2.29 -20.05
CA GLN A 54 -0.84 -2.79 -18.92
C GLN A 54 -2.24 -3.29 -19.29
N PHE A 55 -2.88 -2.75 -20.33
CA PHE A 55 -4.20 -3.20 -20.80
C PHE A 55 -4.09 -4.31 -21.83
N THR A 56 -3.20 -4.16 -22.81
CA THR A 56 -3.01 -5.16 -23.86
C THR A 56 -2.48 -6.49 -23.35
N HIS A 57 -1.75 -6.47 -22.23
CA HIS A 57 -1.12 -7.66 -21.64
C HIS A 57 -1.71 -8.05 -20.27
N LEU A 58 -2.83 -7.45 -19.82
CA LEU A 58 -3.45 -7.77 -18.53
C LEU A 58 -3.78 -9.26 -18.40
N GLY A 59 -4.37 -9.87 -19.44
CA GLY A 59 -4.67 -11.30 -19.44
C GLY A 59 -3.42 -12.17 -19.31
N ARG A 60 -2.30 -11.76 -19.93
CA ARG A 60 -1.00 -12.45 -19.80
C ARG A 60 -0.44 -12.24 -18.38
N ALA A 61 -0.55 -11.05 -17.82
CA ALA A 61 -0.12 -10.76 -16.46
C ALA A 61 -0.86 -11.62 -15.44
N ILE A 62 -2.18 -11.75 -15.54
CA ILE A 62 -3.01 -12.60 -14.68
C ILE A 62 -2.59 -14.09 -14.84
N LYS A 63 -2.46 -14.59 -16.07
CA LYS A 63 -2.03 -15.97 -16.31
C LYS A 63 -0.64 -16.24 -15.73
N THR A 64 0.29 -15.28 -15.87
CA THR A 64 1.65 -15.40 -15.34
C THR A 64 1.65 -15.44 -13.81
N ALA A 65 0.88 -14.58 -13.17
CA ALA A 65 0.77 -14.51 -11.70
C ALA A 65 0.12 -15.76 -11.11
N LEU A 66 -0.91 -16.29 -11.76
CA LEU A 66 -1.60 -17.51 -11.33
C LEU A 66 -0.89 -18.81 -11.75
N GLY A 67 0.24 -18.72 -12.44
CA GLY A 67 1.00 -19.89 -12.90
C GLY A 67 0.30 -20.72 -13.98
N LEU A 68 -0.73 -20.17 -14.64
CA LEU A 68 -1.51 -20.83 -15.66
C LEU A 68 -0.68 -20.95 -16.95
N GLY A 69 -0.52 -22.17 -17.47
CA GLY A 69 0.19 -22.42 -18.74
C GLY A 69 1.72 -22.64 -18.65
N GLN A 70 2.31 -22.64 -17.45
CA GLN A 70 3.77 -22.77 -17.30
C GLN A 70 4.23 -24.03 -16.55
N ARG A 71 3.41 -25.05 -16.39
CA ARG A 71 3.74 -26.26 -15.57
C ARG A 71 5.08 -26.90 -15.93
N ARG A 72 5.44 -27.10 -17.21
CA ARG A 72 6.71 -27.69 -17.63
C ARG A 72 7.92 -26.73 -17.52
N ALA A 73 7.72 -25.45 -17.83
CA ALA A 73 8.77 -24.43 -17.67
C ALA A 73 9.04 -24.12 -16.17
N ALA A 74 8.02 -24.16 -15.32
CA ALA A 74 8.14 -23.92 -13.89
C ALA A 74 8.97 -24.99 -13.17
N GLU A 75 8.91 -26.25 -13.57
CA GLU A 75 9.73 -27.34 -12.96
C GLU A 75 11.22 -27.17 -13.28
N ASN A 76 11.57 -26.86 -14.53
CA ASN A 76 12.95 -26.63 -14.93
C ASN A 76 13.53 -25.34 -14.29
N VAL A 77 12.71 -24.30 -14.18
CA VAL A 77 13.07 -23.05 -13.50
C VAL A 77 13.18 -23.27 -11.99
N ARG A 78 12.27 -24.02 -11.35
CA ARG A 78 12.38 -24.40 -9.92
C ARG A 78 13.65 -25.19 -9.62
N ARG A 79 14.08 -26.11 -10.50
CA ARG A 79 15.34 -26.87 -10.33
C ARG A 79 16.57 -25.95 -10.42
N LYS A 80 16.63 -25.05 -11.41
CA LYS A 80 17.72 -24.06 -11.53
C LYS A 80 17.71 -23.01 -10.40
N GLN A 81 16.53 -22.58 -9.94
CA GLN A 81 16.40 -21.58 -8.88
C GLN A 81 16.70 -22.10 -7.48
N LYS A 82 16.54 -23.42 -7.22
CA LYS A 82 16.99 -24.04 -5.96
C LYS A 82 18.51 -23.93 -5.74
N SER A 83 19.29 -23.69 -6.78
CA SER A 83 20.74 -23.58 -6.69
C SER A 83 21.26 -22.13 -6.48
N ASP A 84 20.44 -21.10 -6.70
CA ASP A 84 20.88 -19.72 -6.52
C ASP A 84 20.32 -19.13 -5.21
N ALA A 85 21.10 -19.22 -4.15
CA ALA A 85 20.77 -18.67 -2.82
C ALA A 85 20.75 -17.12 -2.75
N SER A 86 20.94 -16.44 -3.90
CA SER A 86 21.08 -14.97 -3.94
C SER A 86 19.76 -14.20 -3.90
N GLY A 87 18.61 -14.87 -4.13
CA GLY A 87 17.29 -14.22 -4.20
C GLY A 87 16.13 -15.15 -3.85
N VAL A 88 14.93 -14.72 -4.27
CA VAL A 88 13.65 -15.42 -4.08
C VAL A 88 13.03 -15.79 -5.43
N THR A 89 12.01 -16.66 -5.45
CA THR A 89 11.28 -16.94 -6.70
C THR A 89 10.50 -15.69 -7.15
N PRO A 90 10.19 -15.55 -8.46
CA PRO A 90 9.35 -14.46 -8.96
C PRO A 90 8.00 -14.34 -8.23
N PHE A 91 7.38 -15.47 -7.88
CA PHE A 91 6.13 -15.50 -7.15
C PHE A 91 6.30 -15.12 -5.67
N GLN A 92 7.40 -15.48 -5.02
CA GLN A 92 7.72 -15.02 -3.66
C GLN A 92 7.97 -13.50 -3.62
N ALA A 93 8.62 -12.95 -4.66
CA ALA A 93 8.80 -11.52 -4.79
C ALA A 93 7.46 -10.78 -4.96
N LEU A 94 6.58 -11.30 -5.84
CA LEU A 94 5.20 -10.82 -5.99
C LEU A 94 4.44 -10.89 -4.67
N SER A 95 4.45 -12.04 -3.99
CA SER A 95 3.72 -12.23 -2.73
C SER A 95 4.23 -11.31 -1.63
N SER A 96 5.55 -11.03 -1.60
CA SER A 96 6.12 -10.06 -0.65
C SER A 96 5.69 -8.63 -0.97
N ALA A 97 5.60 -8.25 -2.26
CA ALA A 97 5.12 -6.96 -2.69
C ALA A 97 3.61 -6.80 -2.45
N LEU A 98 2.80 -7.80 -2.85
CA LEU A 98 1.37 -7.85 -2.55
C LEU A 98 1.09 -7.79 -1.05
N GLY A 99 1.89 -8.49 -0.23
CA GLY A 99 1.78 -8.37 1.23
C GLY A 99 2.04 -6.95 1.71
N GLY A 100 2.96 -6.23 1.07
CA GLY A 100 3.23 -4.81 1.37
C GLY A 100 2.03 -3.91 1.05
N SER A 101 1.38 -4.11 -0.10
CA SER A 101 0.29 -3.28 -0.60
C SER A 101 -1.09 -3.71 -0.06
N ILE A 102 -1.43 -5.02 -0.10
CA ILE A 102 -2.69 -5.51 0.49
C ILE A 102 -2.59 -5.44 2.02
N GLY A 103 -3.15 -4.38 2.57
CA GLY A 103 -3.10 -4.07 3.98
C GLY A 103 -4.46 -3.63 4.53
N THR A 104 -4.42 -2.99 5.69
CA THR A 104 -5.62 -2.45 6.34
C THR A 104 -6.32 -1.38 5.49
N ALA A 105 -5.62 -0.78 4.54
CA ALA A 105 -6.16 0.21 3.61
C ALA A 105 -7.25 -0.38 2.69
N ASN A 106 -7.15 -1.65 2.31
CA ASN A 106 -8.14 -2.31 1.45
C ASN A 106 -9.51 -2.52 2.14
N ILE A 107 -9.55 -2.49 3.46
CA ILE A 107 -10.79 -2.61 4.25
C ILE A 107 -11.15 -1.25 4.84
N ALA A 108 -10.41 -0.80 5.83
CA ALA A 108 -10.69 0.44 6.55
C ALA A 108 -10.48 1.69 5.67
N GLY A 109 -9.45 1.69 4.81
CA GLY A 109 -9.16 2.81 3.91
C GLY A 109 -10.25 3.02 2.87
N VAL A 110 -10.78 1.94 2.28
CA VAL A 110 -11.89 2.00 1.31
C VAL A 110 -13.17 2.49 1.97
N ALA A 111 -13.52 1.91 3.12
CA ALA A 111 -14.72 2.33 3.87
C ALA A 111 -14.64 3.81 4.28
N SER A 112 -13.47 4.26 4.74
CA SER A 112 -13.19 5.67 5.04
C SER A 112 -13.25 6.55 3.79
N ALA A 113 -12.73 6.08 2.64
CA ALA A 113 -12.81 6.83 1.38
C ALA A 113 -14.26 7.08 0.95
N ILE A 114 -15.13 6.08 1.10
CA ILE A 114 -16.56 6.22 0.80
C ILE A 114 -17.24 7.18 1.78
N ALA A 115 -16.95 7.09 3.07
CA ALA A 115 -17.53 7.97 4.08
C ALA A 115 -17.13 9.44 3.87
N ILE A 116 -15.86 9.70 3.50
CA ILE A 116 -15.35 11.05 3.34
C ILE A 116 -15.63 11.60 1.93
N GLY A 117 -15.35 10.80 0.89
CA GLY A 117 -15.40 11.21 -0.52
C GLY A 117 -16.69 10.82 -1.25
N GLY A 118 -17.60 10.09 -0.58
CA GLY A 118 -18.78 9.51 -1.23
C GLY A 118 -18.45 8.30 -2.10
N ALA A 119 -19.49 7.66 -2.68
CA ALA A 119 -19.34 6.50 -3.54
C ALA A 119 -18.39 6.76 -4.73
N GLY A 120 -18.38 8.00 -5.26
CA GLY A 120 -17.51 8.40 -6.37
C GLY A 120 -16.02 8.28 -6.11
N ALA A 121 -15.58 8.25 -4.84
CA ALA A 121 -14.18 8.01 -4.51
C ALA A 121 -13.68 6.67 -5.05
N VAL A 122 -14.53 5.64 -5.10
CA VAL A 122 -14.19 4.31 -5.63
C VAL A 122 -13.84 4.37 -7.13
N PHE A 123 -14.57 5.15 -7.91
CA PHE A 123 -14.25 5.38 -9.32
C PHE A 123 -12.83 5.95 -9.50
N TYR A 124 -12.47 6.93 -8.69
CA TYR A 124 -11.14 7.52 -8.77
C TYR A 124 -10.04 6.61 -8.21
N MET A 125 -10.36 5.69 -7.29
CA MET A 125 -9.45 4.59 -6.91
C MET A 125 -9.19 3.67 -8.11
N TRP A 126 -10.23 3.32 -8.89
CA TRP A 126 -10.05 2.55 -10.12
C TRP A 126 -9.19 3.28 -11.14
N LEU A 127 -9.43 4.57 -11.33
CA LEU A 127 -8.62 5.38 -12.24
C LEU A 127 -7.14 5.41 -11.80
N ALA A 128 -6.87 5.57 -10.50
CA ALA A 128 -5.53 5.48 -9.93
C ALA A 128 -4.89 4.10 -10.21
N ALA A 129 -5.65 3.01 -10.09
CA ALA A 129 -5.16 1.67 -10.35
C ALA A 129 -4.87 1.43 -11.84
N LEU A 130 -5.76 1.86 -12.73
CA LEU A 130 -5.59 1.71 -14.18
C LEU A 130 -4.30 2.38 -14.68
N VAL A 131 -4.02 3.57 -14.17
CA VAL A 131 -2.78 4.29 -14.46
C VAL A 131 -1.61 3.68 -13.66
N GLY A 132 -1.85 3.33 -12.41
CA GLY A 132 -0.87 2.74 -11.49
C GLY A 132 -0.29 1.42 -11.98
N MET A 133 -1.07 0.59 -12.69
CA MET A 133 -0.56 -0.64 -13.31
C MET A 133 0.61 -0.37 -14.26
N GLY A 134 0.50 0.68 -15.10
CA GLY A 134 1.58 1.08 -16.00
C GLY A 134 2.79 1.64 -15.27
N VAL A 135 2.57 2.44 -14.22
CA VAL A 135 3.64 2.99 -13.37
C VAL A 135 4.39 1.85 -12.68
N LYS A 136 3.68 0.94 -12.01
CA LYS A 136 4.26 -0.21 -11.30
C LYS A 136 5.07 -1.11 -12.24
N PHE A 137 4.55 -1.35 -13.45
CA PHE A 137 5.28 -2.06 -14.49
C PHE A 137 6.63 -1.38 -14.80
N CYS A 138 6.63 -0.06 -15.05
CA CYS A 138 7.86 0.68 -15.33
C CYS A 138 8.86 0.62 -14.17
N GLU A 139 8.39 0.77 -12.93
CA GLU A 139 9.21 0.67 -11.73
C GLU A 139 9.94 -0.66 -11.64
N ILE A 140 9.21 -1.76 -11.85
CA ILE A 140 9.78 -3.11 -11.73
C ILE A 140 10.75 -3.41 -12.86
N VAL A 141 10.42 -3.04 -14.09
CA VAL A 141 11.33 -3.20 -15.24
C VAL A 141 12.67 -2.50 -14.97
N LEU A 142 12.62 -1.23 -14.54
CA LEU A 142 13.84 -0.49 -14.21
C LEU A 142 14.58 -1.07 -13.00
N ALA A 143 13.86 -1.53 -11.99
CA ALA A 143 14.50 -2.13 -10.81
C ALA A 143 15.29 -3.39 -11.15
N LEU A 144 14.77 -4.26 -12.02
CA LEU A 144 15.51 -5.43 -12.47
C LEU A 144 16.66 -5.08 -13.40
N ARG A 145 16.50 -4.09 -14.28
CA ARG A 145 17.55 -3.65 -15.19
C ARG A 145 18.77 -3.08 -14.46
N TYR A 146 18.55 -2.35 -13.36
CA TYR A 146 19.60 -1.63 -12.62
C TYR A 146 20.04 -2.31 -11.33
N ARG A 147 19.44 -3.45 -10.95
CA ARG A 147 19.85 -4.18 -9.75
C ARG A 147 21.30 -4.67 -9.81
N GLU A 148 21.86 -4.95 -8.66
CA GLU A 148 23.19 -5.51 -8.52
C GLU A 148 23.27 -6.52 -7.37
N LYS A 149 24.31 -7.35 -7.36
CA LYS A 149 24.58 -8.23 -6.22
C LYS A 149 25.48 -7.51 -5.23
N ARG A 150 25.03 -7.35 -3.98
CA ARG A 150 25.80 -6.86 -2.86
C ARG A 150 25.89 -7.92 -1.78
N GLY A 151 27.11 -8.40 -1.49
CA GLY A 151 27.33 -9.48 -0.51
C GLY A 151 26.59 -10.77 -0.85
N GLY A 152 26.55 -11.17 -2.12
CA GLY A 152 25.92 -12.40 -2.60
C GLY A 152 24.39 -12.37 -2.73
N GLN A 153 23.72 -11.26 -2.40
CA GLN A 153 22.27 -11.11 -2.51
C GLN A 153 21.91 -9.97 -3.46
N TRP A 154 20.79 -10.10 -4.16
CA TRP A 154 20.24 -9.03 -4.98
C TRP A 154 19.93 -7.79 -4.15
N CYS A 155 20.34 -6.66 -4.66
CA CYS A 155 20.01 -5.32 -4.18
C CYS A 155 19.43 -4.55 -5.36
N GLY A 156 18.27 -3.95 -5.18
CA GLY A 156 17.57 -3.22 -6.24
C GLY A 156 16.45 -2.36 -5.68
N GLY A 157 15.86 -1.56 -6.55
CA GLY A 157 14.81 -0.61 -6.19
C GLY A 157 15.07 0.76 -6.79
N ALA A 158 14.23 1.74 -6.44
CA ALA A 158 14.28 3.07 -7.02
C ALA A 158 15.64 3.76 -6.83
N MET A 159 16.29 3.58 -5.68
CA MET A 159 17.60 4.17 -5.42
C MET A 159 18.65 3.77 -6.46
N LEU A 160 18.63 2.52 -6.96
CA LEU A 160 19.64 2.08 -7.93
C LEU A 160 19.36 2.55 -9.35
N TYR A 161 18.11 2.59 -9.80
CA TYR A 161 17.83 3.14 -11.12
C TYR A 161 17.88 4.67 -11.15
N ILE A 162 17.64 5.38 -10.02
CA ILE A 162 17.92 6.80 -9.90
C ILE A 162 19.43 7.04 -10.04
N GLU A 163 20.25 6.35 -9.24
CA GLU A 163 21.70 6.57 -9.24
C GLU A 163 22.34 6.20 -10.58
N LYS A 164 22.11 4.98 -11.06
CA LYS A 164 22.78 4.43 -12.24
C LYS A 164 22.12 4.88 -13.54
N GLY A 165 20.78 5.01 -13.55
CA GLY A 165 20.02 5.41 -14.72
C GLY A 165 20.32 6.84 -15.13
N PHE A 166 20.37 7.78 -14.18
CA PHE A 166 20.71 9.18 -14.50
C PHE A 166 22.14 9.35 -14.98
N ARG A 167 23.07 8.49 -14.53
CA ARG A 167 24.46 8.51 -15.01
C ARG A 167 24.62 7.95 -16.42
N LYS A 168 23.82 6.93 -16.77
CA LYS A 168 23.87 6.27 -18.09
C LYS A 168 22.93 6.92 -19.12
N SER A 169 21.98 7.74 -18.67
CA SER A 169 20.99 8.33 -19.55
C SER A 169 21.64 9.25 -20.58
N ASN A 170 21.37 8.97 -21.87
CA ASN A 170 21.79 9.80 -22.99
C ASN A 170 21.11 11.18 -23.02
N THR A 171 20.39 11.58 -21.98
CA THR A 171 19.76 12.91 -21.87
C THR A 171 20.79 14.05 -21.76
N GLY A 172 22.09 13.74 -21.65
CA GLY A 172 23.18 14.71 -21.70
C GLY A 172 23.22 15.74 -20.57
N SER A 173 22.25 15.71 -19.65
CA SER A 173 22.16 16.67 -18.56
C SER A 173 23.17 16.39 -17.47
N ARG A 174 24.24 17.21 -17.41
CA ARG A 174 25.22 17.20 -16.32
C ARG A 174 24.57 17.39 -14.95
N PHE A 175 23.48 18.15 -14.90
CA PHE A 175 22.68 18.35 -13.68
C PHE A 175 22.11 17.04 -13.16
N LEU A 176 21.44 16.22 -13.99
CA LEU A 176 20.89 14.92 -13.58
C LEU A 176 21.99 13.97 -13.09
N GLN A 177 23.15 13.99 -13.71
CA GLN A 177 24.29 13.19 -13.28
C GLN A 177 24.81 13.62 -11.90
N SER A 178 24.90 14.93 -11.64
CA SER A 178 25.38 15.46 -10.35
C SER A 178 24.41 15.18 -9.19
N VAL A 179 23.09 15.28 -9.43
CA VAL A 179 22.06 15.05 -8.41
C VAL A 179 21.68 13.57 -8.23
N SER A 180 22.16 12.67 -9.08
CA SER A 180 21.78 11.25 -9.09
C SER A 180 22.02 10.56 -7.75
N LYS A 181 23.22 10.70 -7.16
CA LYS A 181 23.58 10.11 -5.87
C LYS A 181 22.80 10.72 -4.70
N PRO A 182 22.77 12.06 -4.50
CA PRO A 182 22.01 12.63 -3.40
C PRO A 182 20.52 12.33 -3.51
N LEU A 183 19.94 12.32 -4.71
CA LEU A 183 18.54 11.99 -4.90
C LEU A 183 18.25 10.51 -4.57
N ALA A 184 19.11 9.59 -4.97
CA ALA A 184 19.00 8.17 -4.64
C ALA A 184 19.18 7.93 -3.13
N ALA A 185 20.12 8.62 -2.49
CA ALA A 185 20.32 8.56 -1.04
C ALA A 185 19.11 9.14 -0.29
N GLY A 186 18.55 10.25 -0.76
CA GLY A 186 17.32 10.84 -0.22
C GLY A 186 16.14 9.88 -0.31
N PHE A 187 15.92 9.26 -1.48
CA PHE A 187 14.91 8.20 -1.64
C PHE A 187 15.11 7.07 -0.62
N ALA A 188 16.35 6.55 -0.51
CA ALA A 188 16.64 5.44 0.39
C ALA A 188 16.50 5.84 1.87
N LEU A 189 16.82 7.08 2.24
CA LEU A 189 16.61 7.61 3.59
C LEU A 189 15.12 7.69 3.92
N PHE A 190 14.30 8.29 3.04
CA PHE A 190 12.85 8.36 3.25
C PHE A 190 12.22 6.97 3.28
N GLY A 191 12.68 6.04 2.42
CA GLY A 191 12.26 4.64 2.43
C GLY A 191 12.62 3.91 3.72
N LEU A 192 13.80 4.17 4.26
CA LEU A 192 14.22 3.61 5.55
C LEU A 192 13.35 4.15 6.70
N LEU A 193 13.07 5.46 6.70
CA LEU A 193 12.21 6.09 7.70
C LEU A 193 10.76 5.62 7.59
N ALA A 194 10.19 5.54 6.38
CA ALA A 194 8.85 5.03 6.14
C ALA A 194 8.71 3.58 6.60
N SER A 195 9.72 2.74 6.32
CA SER A 195 9.75 1.35 6.77
C SER A 195 9.95 1.23 8.28
N SER A 196 10.68 2.14 8.92
CA SER A 196 10.97 2.03 10.37
C SER A 196 9.90 2.66 11.24
N VAL A 197 9.41 3.85 10.88
CA VAL A 197 8.48 4.63 11.72
C VAL A 197 7.07 4.56 11.19
N GLY A 198 6.85 4.58 9.87
CA GLY A 198 5.51 4.57 9.29
C GLY A 198 4.79 3.24 9.50
N THR A 199 5.16 2.24 8.73
CA THR A 199 4.44 0.97 8.66
C THR A 199 4.42 0.17 9.97
N PRO A 200 5.56 -0.06 10.69
CA PRO A 200 5.52 -0.89 11.89
C PRO A 200 4.61 -0.31 12.98
N LEU A 201 4.61 1.00 13.16
CA LEU A 201 3.79 1.63 14.19
C LEU A 201 2.30 1.57 13.82
N VAL A 202 1.94 1.88 12.58
CA VAL A 202 0.54 1.86 12.10
C VAL A 202 -0.03 0.45 12.10
N GLN A 203 0.65 -0.49 11.46
CA GLN A 203 0.12 -1.84 11.28
C GLN A 203 0.05 -2.60 12.61
N SER A 204 1.06 -2.47 13.47
CA SER A 204 1.04 -3.11 14.79
C SER A 204 -0.05 -2.55 15.69
N ASN A 205 -0.27 -1.23 15.65
CA ASN A 205 -1.39 -0.62 16.36
C ASN A 205 -2.74 -1.16 15.84
N THR A 206 -2.91 -1.23 14.52
CA THR A 206 -4.13 -1.77 13.93
C THR A 206 -4.36 -3.23 14.34
N ILE A 207 -3.32 -4.06 14.38
CA ILE A 207 -3.42 -5.44 14.90
C ILE A 207 -3.88 -5.42 16.36
N ALA A 208 -3.21 -4.64 17.20
CA ALA A 208 -3.50 -4.60 18.64
C ALA A 208 -4.94 -4.16 18.92
N MET A 209 -5.42 -3.13 18.21
CA MET A 209 -6.80 -2.65 18.33
C MET A 209 -7.81 -3.67 17.80
N SER A 210 -7.55 -4.30 16.65
CA SER A 210 -8.45 -5.33 16.11
C SER A 210 -8.54 -6.56 17.00
N VAL A 211 -7.42 -6.98 17.62
CA VAL A 211 -7.40 -8.06 18.61
C VAL A 211 -8.16 -7.64 19.87
N ASN A 212 -7.99 -6.40 20.33
CA ASN A 212 -8.72 -5.88 21.48
C ASN A 212 -10.24 -5.90 21.23
N ASP A 213 -10.69 -5.41 20.08
CA ASP A 213 -12.10 -5.39 19.72
C ASP A 213 -12.67 -6.82 19.66
N ALA A 214 -11.92 -7.77 19.11
CA ALA A 214 -12.33 -9.18 19.10
C ALA A 214 -12.38 -9.80 20.53
N VAL A 215 -11.42 -9.48 21.39
CA VAL A 215 -11.39 -9.96 22.79
C VAL A 215 -12.57 -9.42 23.58
N LEU A 216 -12.93 -8.15 23.39
CA LEU A 216 -14.08 -7.53 24.09
C LEU A 216 -15.43 -8.18 23.74
N LEU A 217 -15.56 -8.86 22.60
CA LEU A 217 -16.76 -9.65 22.26
C LEU A 217 -16.98 -10.86 23.20
N PHE A 218 -15.91 -11.38 23.79
CA PHE A 218 -15.93 -12.55 24.67
C PHE A 218 -15.66 -12.19 26.14
N LEU A 219 -14.82 -11.19 26.36
CA LEU A 219 -14.39 -10.73 27.68
C LEU A 219 -14.59 -9.20 27.79
N PRO A 220 -15.85 -8.73 28.01
CA PRO A 220 -16.17 -7.31 28.03
C PRO A 220 -15.44 -6.47 29.08
N LYS A 221 -14.87 -7.13 30.12
CA LYS A 221 -14.10 -6.49 31.19
C LYS A 221 -12.57 -6.56 30.96
N ALA A 222 -12.10 -7.05 29.80
CA ALA A 222 -10.68 -7.11 29.54
C ALA A 222 -10.08 -5.69 29.47
N GLU A 223 -8.95 -5.51 30.14
CA GLU A 223 -8.23 -4.24 30.10
C GLU A 223 -7.54 -4.07 28.75
N GLN A 224 -7.94 -3.06 27.98
CA GLN A 224 -7.38 -2.75 26.65
C GLN A 224 -5.86 -2.70 26.64
N LYS A 225 -5.24 -2.07 27.64
CA LYS A 225 -3.78 -1.95 27.74
C LYS A 225 -3.10 -3.32 27.78
N THR A 226 -3.62 -4.22 28.61
CA THR A 226 -3.09 -5.59 28.75
C THR A 226 -3.23 -6.38 27.46
N VAL A 227 -4.40 -6.30 26.80
CA VAL A 227 -4.61 -6.96 25.48
C VAL A 227 -3.64 -6.43 24.44
N CYS A 228 -3.47 -5.11 24.34
CA CYS A 228 -2.56 -4.49 23.38
C CYS A 228 -1.08 -4.85 23.64
N ILE A 229 -0.66 -4.98 24.92
CA ILE A 229 0.70 -5.43 25.26
C ILE A 229 0.92 -6.87 24.76
N ILE A 230 -0.01 -7.78 25.03
CA ILE A 230 0.10 -9.19 24.63
C ILE A 230 0.07 -9.33 23.12
N ALA A 231 -0.89 -8.67 22.45
CA ALA A 231 -0.99 -8.68 20.98
C ALA A 231 0.25 -8.08 20.32
N GLY A 232 0.76 -6.96 20.85
CA GLY A 232 1.97 -6.30 20.35
C GLY A 232 3.22 -7.17 20.53
N ALA A 233 3.38 -7.81 21.68
CA ALA A 233 4.50 -8.71 21.94
C ALA A 233 4.46 -9.94 21.03
N ALA A 234 3.28 -10.56 20.85
CA ALA A 234 3.10 -11.70 19.96
C ALA A 234 3.38 -11.31 18.51
N THR A 235 2.86 -10.16 18.04
CA THR A 235 3.10 -9.64 16.68
C THR A 235 4.59 -9.37 16.47
N ALA A 236 5.26 -8.68 17.39
CA ALA A 236 6.67 -8.36 17.28
C ALA A 236 7.53 -9.64 17.26
N ALA A 237 7.21 -10.64 18.08
CA ALA A 237 7.90 -11.92 18.07
C ALA A 237 7.73 -12.65 16.74
N LEU A 238 6.50 -12.76 16.21
CA LEU A 238 6.21 -13.40 14.93
C LEU A 238 6.91 -12.69 13.76
N VAL A 239 6.87 -11.35 13.72
CA VAL A 239 7.58 -10.54 12.73
C VAL A 239 9.09 -10.75 12.86
N GLY A 240 9.64 -10.64 14.07
CA GLY A 240 11.07 -10.81 14.35
C GLY A 240 11.60 -12.15 13.88
N ILE A 241 10.92 -13.27 14.21
CA ILE A 241 11.30 -14.63 13.79
C ILE A 241 11.39 -14.72 12.26
N VAL A 242 10.47 -14.09 11.53
CA VAL A 242 10.44 -14.16 10.07
C VAL A 242 11.50 -13.24 9.45
N ILE A 243 11.59 -11.98 9.86
CA ILE A 243 12.49 -10.99 9.24
C ILE A 243 13.97 -11.25 9.51
N LEU A 244 14.31 -11.81 10.68
CA LEU A 244 15.68 -12.23 11.00
C LEU A 244 16.19 -13.34 10.05
N GLY A 245 15.29 -14.11 9.46
CA GLY A 245 15.62 -15.08 8.40
C GLY A 245 15.81 -14.47 7.00
N GLY A 246 15.71 -13.15 6.88
CA GLY A 246 15.93 -12.40 5.66
C GLY A 246 14.84 -12.61 4.60
N ILE A 247 15.11 -12.07 3.40
CA ILE A 247 14.13 -12.03 2.29
C ILE A 247 13.58 -13.40 1.90
N GLN A 248 14.38 -14.46 2.04
CA GLN A 248 13.96 -15.81 1.67
C GLN A 248 12.87 -16.35 2.60
N ARG A 249 12.99 -16.10 3.91
CA ARG A 249 11.98 -16.51 4.90
C ARG A 249 10.71 -15.65 4.76
N ILE A 250 10.89 -14.35 4.53
CA ILE A 250 9.77 -13.43 4.24
C ILE A 250 9.02 -13.90 2.99
N GLY A 251 9.74 -14.17 1.89
CA GLY A 251 9.13 -14.66 0.65
C GLY A 251 8.33 -15.94 0.83
N LYS A 252 8.85 -16.92 1.60
CA LYS A 252 8.14 -18.18 1.90
C LYS A 252 6.89 -17.95 2.76
N ALA A 253 6.95 -17.05 3.74
CA ALA A 253 5.80 -16.71 4.57
C ALA A 253 4.71 -16.01 3.74
N SER A 254 5.10 -15.00 2.95
CA SER A 254 4.18 -14.23 2.10
C SER A 254 3.55 -15.08 1.00
N GLU A 255 4.30 -16.03 0.41
CA GLU A 255 3.82 -16.97 -0.64
C GLU A 255 2.61 -17.79 -0.17
N ILE A 256 2.52 -18.09 1.13
CA ILE A 256 1.42 -18.87 1.72
C ILE A 256 0.33 -17.94 2.23
N ILE A 257 0.69 -16.93 3.02
CA ILE A 257 -0.27 -16.09 3.74
C ILE A 257 -1.06 -15.22 2.78
N VAL A 258 -0.39 -14.59 1.79
CA VAL A 258 -1.04 -13.60 0.92
C VAL A 258 -2.17 -14.20 0.06
N PRO A 259 -1.97 -15.33 -0.67
CA PRO A 259 -3.08 -15.95 -1.39
C PRO A 259 -4.21 -16.41 -0.46
N PHE A 260 -3.86 -17.00 0.69
CA PHE A 260 -4.84 -17.47 1.66
C PHE A 260 -5.72 -16.33 2.18
N MET A 261 -5.12 -15.22 2.63
CA MET A 261 -5.88 -14.08 3.14
C MET A 261 -6.74 -13.41 2.07
N ALA A 262 -6.21 -13.27 0.83
CA ALA A 262 -6.94 -12.64 -0.27
C ALA A 262 -8.14 -13.48 -0.69
N ILE A 263 -7.96 -14.79 -0.90
CA ILE A 263 -9.04 -15.69 -1.28
C ILE A 263 -10.09 -15.77 -0.16
N GLY A 264 -9.67 -15.89 1.09
CA GLY A 264 -10.57 -15.92 2.25
C GLY A 264 -11.42 -14.65 2.36
N TYR A 265 -10.81 -13.49 2.19
CA TYR A 265 -11.51 -12.22 2.22
C TYR A 265 -12.52 -12.09 1.07
N ILE A 266 -12.10 -12.40 -0.17
CA ILE A 266 -12.96 -12.36 -1.35
C ILE A 266 -14.14 -13.33 -1.19
N ALA A 267 -13.91 -14.54 -0.68
CA ALA A 267 -14.97 -15.52 -0.46
C ALA A 267 -16.05 -14.99 0.49
N ILE A 268 -15.67 -14.38 1.61
CA ILE A 268 -16.63 -13.78 2.55
C ILE A 268 -17.34 -12.58 1.92
N CYS A 269 -16.65 -11.73 1.17
CA CYS A 269 -17.29 -10.65 0.43
C CYS A 269 -18.34 -11.17 -0.55
N ILE A 270 -18.04 -12.26 -1.29
CA ILE A 270 -19.01 -12.88 -2.22
C ILE A 270 -20.23 -13.43 -1.45
N ILE A 271 -20.02 -14.08 -0.30
CA ILE A 271 -21.11 -14.56 0.55
C ILE A 271 -22.01 -13.40 0.99
N VAL A 272 -21.44 -12.30 1.44
CA VAL A 272 -22.18 -11.10 1.85
C VAL A 272 -22.92 -10.49 0.65
N LEU A 273 -22.24 -10.30 -0.47
CA LEU A 273 -22.83 -9.71 -1.68
C LEU A 273 -23.91 -10.58 -2.30
N SER A 274 -23.86 -11.90 -2.14
CA SER A 274 -24.94 -12.80 -2.63
C SER A 274 -26.28 -12.50 -1.99
N ARG A 275 -26.30 -11.92 -0.78
CA ARG A 275 -27.53 -11.48 -0.10
C ARG A 275 -28.04 -10.13 -0.63
N PHE A 276 -27.20 -9.39 -1.31
CA PHE A 276 -27.51 -8.07 -1.86
C PHE A 276 -27.57 -8.05 -3.40
N GLY A 277 -27.88 -9.17 -4.06
CA GLY A 277 -27.84 -9.30 -5.52
C GLY A 277 -28.52 -8.14 -6.27
N GLY A 278 -29.70 -7.73 -5.83
CA GLY A 278 -30.45 -6.60 -6.42
C GLY A 278 -29.85 -5.21 -6.14
N ARG A 279 -28.90 -5.07 -5.20
CA ARG A 279 -28.25 -3.79 -4.84
C ARG A 279 -26.86 -3.61 -5.44
N ILE A 280 -26.29 -4.64 -6.05
CA ILE A 280 -24.95 -4.58 -6.65
C ILE A 280 -24.94 -3.61 -7.83
N LEU A 281 -25.89 -3.73 -8.77
CA LEU A 281 -25.98 -2.83 -9.91
C LEU A 281 -26.27 -1.37 -9.49
N PRO A 282 -27.22 -1.08 -8.60
CA PRO A 282 -27.37 0.25 -8.00
C PRO A 282 -26.10 0.80 -7.38
N ALA A 283 -25.31 -0.02 -6.66
CA ALA A 283 -24.04 0.41 -6.07
C ALA A 283 -23.02 0.87 -7.15
N PHE A 284 -22.93 0.15 -8.27
CA PHE A 284 -22.14 0.60 -9.41
C PHE A 284 -22.66 1.92 -10.00
N CYS A 285 -23.98 2.04 -10.19
CA CYS A 285 -24.59 3.29 -10.66
C CYS A 285 -24.29 4.46 -9.71
N ASP A 286 -24.30 4.22 -8.40
CA ASP A 286 -23.94 5.22 -7.39
C ASP A 286 -22.47 5.64 -7.48
N ILE A 287 -21.55 4.71 -7.72
CA ILE A 287 -20.13 5.01 -7.92
C ILE A 287 -19.95 5.96 -9.12
N PHE A 288 -20.52 5.61 -10.29
CA PHE A 288 -20.38 6.44 -11.50
C PHE A 288 -21.11 7.77 -11.39
N SER A 289 -22.37 7.80 -10.92
CA SER A 289 -23.15 9.02 -10.81
C SER A 289 -22.57 10.00 -9.78
N SER A 290 -22.02 9.49 -8.68
CA SER A 290 -21.34 10.31 -7.67
C SER A 290 -20.01 10.86 -8.18
N ALA A 291 -19.25 10.07 -8.92
CA ALA A 291 -17.96 10.51 -9.50
C ALA A 291 -18.17 11.63 -10.53
N LEU A 292 -19.20 11.52 -11.36
CA LEU A 292 -19.52 12.51 -12.40
C LEU A 292 -20.33 13.71 -11.88
N GLY A 293 -20.64 13.75 -10.59
CA GLY A 293 -21.41 14.84 -9.98
C GLY A 293 -22.88 14.89 -10.39
N ILE A 294 -23.42 13.86 -11.05
CA ILE A 294 -24.78 13.86 -11.62
C ILE A 294 -25.85 14.02 -10.54
N LYS A 295 -25.70 13.34 -9.39
CA LYS A 295 -26.64 13.42 -8.26
C LYS A 295 -26.62 14.78 -7.55
N GLN A 296 -25.52 15.53 -7.66
CA GLN A 296 -25.30 16.79 -6.96
C GLN A 296 -25.58 18.00 -7.84
N ALA A 297 -25.77 17.79 -9.16
CA ALA A 297 -26.07 18.85 -10.12
C ALA A 297 -27.39 19.59 -9.79
N VAL A 298 -28.33 18.93 -9.12
CA VAL A 298 -29.63 19.47 -8.72
C VAL A 298 -29.52 20.50 -7.57
N GLY A 299 -28.37 20.58 -6.86
CA GLY A 299 -28.21 21.44 -5.67
C GLY A 299 -27.07 22.45 -5.71
N GLY A 300 -26.40 22.69 -6.85
CA GLY A 300 -25.28 23.65 -6.96
C GLY A 300 -23.96 23.19 -6.31
N ALA A 301 -23.92 22.05 -5.64
CA ALA A 301 -22.75 21.49 -4.95
C ALA A 301 -21.98 20.42 -5.78
N ALA A 302 -22.37 20.23 -7.04
CA ALA A 302 -21.84 19.16 -7.90
C ALA A 302 -20.33 19.17 -8.04
N GLY A 303 -19.75 20.34 -8.29
CA GLY A 303 -18.31 20.48 -8.49
C GLY A 303 -17.51 20.19 -7.22
N PHE A 304 -17.99 20.59 -6.06
CA PHE A 304 -17.31 20.36 -4.79
C PHE A 304 -17.29 18.87 -4.40
N GLY A 305 -18.41 18.16 -4.60
CA GLY A 305 -18.50 16.73 -4.32
C GLY A 305 -17.61 15.88 -5.22
N ALA A 306 -17.59 16.16 -6.54
CA ALA A 306 -16.75 15.45 -7.50
C ALA A 306 -15.25 15.72 -7.25
N ALA A 307 -14.87 16.98 -6.95
CA ALA A 307 -13.49 17.32 -6.62
C ALA A 307 -13.02 16.63 -5.33
N ARG A 308 -13.90 16.53 -4.32
CA ARG A 308 -13.60 15.80 -3.08
C ARG A 308 -13.45 14.31 -3.34
N ALA A 309 -14.35 13.70 -4.12
CA ALA A 309 -14.28 12.30 -4.52
C ALA A 309 -12.98 12.00 -5.29
N LEU A 310 -12.60 12.86 -6.25
CA LEU A 310 -11.34 12.77 -6.98
C LEU A 310 -10.14 12.77 -6.03
N ARG A 311 -10.06 13.78 -5.17
CA ARG A 311 -8.93 13.92 -4.24
C ARG A 311 -8.79 12.71 -3.32
N ILE A 312 -9.88 12.32 -2.66
CA ILE A 312 -9.86 11.20 -1.71
C ILE A 312 -9.63 9.88 -2.44
N GLY A 313 -10.33 9.63 -3.54
CA GLY A 313 -10.21 8.39 -4.31
C GLY A 313 -8.81 8.18 -4.87
N MET A 314 -8.22 9.22 -5.49
CA MET A 314 -6.84 9.15 -6.01
C MET A 314 -5.83 8.91 -4.88
N ALA A 315 -5.91 9.66 -3.78
CA ALA A 315 -4.99 9.52 -2.66
C ALA A 315 -5.09 8.11 -2.04
N ARG A 316 -6.29 7.61 -1.79
CA ARG A 316 -6.51 6.28 -1.21
C ARG A 316 -6.17 5.15 -2.18
N GLY A 317 -6.41 5.33 -3.49
CA GLY A 317 -6.01 4.37 -4.52
C GLY A 317 -4.50 4.20 -4.57
N VAL A 318 -3.75 5.31 -4.68
CA VAL A 318 -2.27 5.29 -4.66
C VAL A 318 -1.72 4.76 -3.34
N TYR A 319 -2.32 5.13 -2.22
CA TYR A 319 -1.90 4.63 -0.90
C TYR A 319 -2.08 3.12 -0.78
N SER A 320 -3.17 2.55 -1.34
CA SER A 320 -3.42 1.11 -1.33
C SER A 320 -2.43 0.36 -2.21
N ASN A 321 -2.31 0.72 -3.49
CA ASN A 321 -1.52 -0.05 -4.45
C ASN A 321 -0.03 0.34 -4.52
N GLU A 322 0.38 1.39 -3.81
CA GLU A 322 1.77 1.89 -3.75
C GLU A 322 2.42 2.17 -5.12
N ALA A 323 1.64 2.33 -6.21
CA ALA A 323 2.20 2.66 -7.51
C ALA A 323 2.83 4.05 -7.50
N GLY A 324 4.05 4.18 -8.01
CA GLY A 324 4.78 5.44 -8.03
C GLY A 324 5.51 5.79 -6.74
N VAL A 325 5.31 5.03 -5.66
CA VAL A 325 6.06 5.20 -4.40
C VAL A 325 7.49 4.67 -4.52
N GLY A 326 7.71 3.63 -5.34
CA GLY A 326 9.01 3.00 -5.49
C GLY A 326 9.31 1.93 -4.45
N SER A 327 8.32 1.51 -3.66
CA SER A 327 8.43 0.49 -2.60
C SER A 327 8.50 -0.93 -3.17
N ALA A 328 7.48 -1.37 -3.90
CA ALA A 328 7.39 -2.72 -4.47
C ALA A 328 8.57 -3.14 -5.35
N PRO A 329 9.17 -2.26 -6.21
CA PRO A 329 10.35 -2.61 -6.99
C PRO A 329 11.52 -3.13 -6.14
N MET A 330 11.61 -2.78 -4.86
CA MET A 330 12.64 -3.32 -3.97
C MET A 330 12.46 -4.82 -3.66
N ALA A 331 11.22 -5.29 -3.55
CA ALA A 331 10.94 -6.72 -3.41
C ALA A 331 11.13 -7.45 -4.74
N HIS A 332 10.59 -6.91 -5.83
CA HIS A 332 10.70 -7.50 -7.16
C HIS A 332 12.14 -7.61 -7.66
N ALA A 333 13.00 -6.67 -7.32
CA ALA A 333 14.43 -6.74 -7.67
C ALA A 333 15.16 -7.93 -7.05
N CYS A 334 14.61 -8.52 -5.97
CA CYS A 334 15.16 -9.71 -5.33
C CYS A 334 14.78 -11.02 -6.05
N ALA A 335 13.93 -10.98 -7.08
CA ALA A 335 13.50 -12.16 -7.80
C ALA A 335 14.66 -12.79 -8.61
N ASN A 336 14.79 -14.12 -8.55
CA ASN A 336 15.73 -14.88 -9.38
C ASN A 336 15.20 -15.03 -10.81
N THR A 337 15.19 -13.94 -11.57
CA THR A 337 14.81 -13.89 -12.98
C THR A 337 15.68 -12.89 -13.73
N ASN A 338 15.92 -13.12 -15.01
CA ASN A 338 16.63 -12.18 -15.89
C ASN A 338 15.70 -11.52 -16.90
N ASP A 339 14.39 -11.70 -16.75
CA ASP A 339 13.39 -11.12 -17.63
C ASP A 339 12.66 -9.97 -16.92
N PRO A 340 13.05 -8.70 -17.18
CA PRO A 340 12.44 -7.54 -16.54
C PRO A 340 10.96 -7.36 -16.90
N VAL A 341 10.58 -7.68 -18.16
CA VAL A 341 9.22 -7.50 -18.64
C VAL A 341 8.28 -8.52 -18.00
N LYS A 342 8.70 -9.78 -17.92
CA LYS A 342 7.93 -10.81 -17.23
C LYS A 342 7.74 -10.47 -15.76
N GLN A 343 8.77 -9.95 -15.09
CA GLN A 343 8.64 -9.52 -13.70
C GLN A 343 7.77 -8.25 -13.58
N GLY A 344 7.84 -7.35 -14.53
CA GLY A 344 6.96 -6.18 -14.61
C GLY A 344 5.48 -6.56 -14.74
N MET A 345 5.14 -7.65 -15.46
CA MET A 345 3.76 -8.15 -15.54
C MET A 345 3.20 -8.56 -14.18
N TYR A 346 4.04 -9.06 -13.25
CA TYR A 346 3.58 -9.29 -11.88
C TYR A 346 3.15 -7.99 -11.18
N GLY A 347 3.80 -6.85 -11.48
CA GLY A 347 3.38 -5.56 -10.94
C GLY A 347 2.05 -5.06 -11.49
N ILE A 348 1.74 -5.36 -12.77
CA ILE A 348 0.41 -5.11 -13.33
C ILE A 348 -0.65 -5.90 -12.56
N PHE A 349 -0.40 -7.19 -12.32
CA PHE A 349 -1.29 -8.04 -11.54
C PHE A 349 -1.40 -7.59 -10.08
N GLU A 350 -0.32 -7.12 -9.46
CA GLU A 350 -0.30 -6.62 -8.10
C GLU A 350 -1.31 -5.48 -7.91
N VAL A 351 -1.25 -4.43 -8.73
CA VAL A 351 -2.17 -3.29 -8.66
C VAL A 351 -3.60 -3.70 -9.01
N PHE A 352 -3.77 -4.60 -9.99
CA PHE A 352 -5.08 -5.14 -10.35
C PHE A 352 -5.71 -5.90 -9.18
N ALA A 353 -4.98 -6.82 -8.57
CA ALA A 353 -5.47 -7.61 -7.44
C ALA A 353 -5.78 -6.74 -6.22
N ASP A 354 -4.90 -5.81 -5.88
CA ASP A 354 -5.05 -4.91 -4.74
C ASP A 354 -6.28 -4.00 -4.89
N THR A 355 -6.32 -3.21 -5.93
CA THR A 355 -7.31 -2.12 -6.03
C THR A 355 -8.54 -2.52 -6.83
N ILE A 356 -8.37 -3.12 -8.02
CA ILE A 356 -9.53 -3.48 -8.86
C ILE A 356 -10.32 -4.62 -8.24
N VAL A 357 -9.65 -5.60 -7.61
CA VAL A 357 -10.34 -6.73 -6.97
C VAL A 357 -10.65 -6.41 -5.51
N MET A 358 -9.64 -6.32 -4.64
CA MET A 358 -9.83 -6.25 -3.19
C MET A 358 -10.59 -5.00 -2.74
N CYS A 359 -10.17 -3.81 -3.19
CA CYS A 359 -10.86 -2.57 -2.80
C CYS A 359 -12.29 -2.51 -3.36
N THR A 360 -12.53 -3.04 -4.57
CA THR A 360 -13.89 -3.09 -5.13
C THR A 360 -14.80 -4.01 -4.33
N MET A 361 -14.31 -5.17 -3.88
CA MET A 361 -15.11 -6.08 -3.04
C MET A 361 -15.55 -5.39 -1.75
N THR A 362 -14.64 -4.70 -1.07
CA THR A 362 -14.96 -3.91 0.12
C THR A 362 -15.98 -2.81 -0.19
N ALA A 363 -15.73 -2.05 -1.26
CA ALA A 363 -16.60 -0.94 -1.66
C ALA A 363 -18.04 -1.40 -1.95
N LEU A 364 -18.19 -2.51 -2.67
CA LEU A 364 -19.50 -3.07 -2.99
C LEU A 364 -20.22 -3.56 -1.73
N VAL A 365 -19.51 -4.21 -0.79
CA VAL A 365 -20.13 -4.62 0.50
C VAL A 365 -20.63 -3.39 1.26
N VAL A 366 -19.82 -2.33 1.37
CA VAL A 366 -20.21 -1.10 2.08
C VAL A 366 -21.39 -0.42 1.41
N LEU A 367 -21.38 -0.26 0.09
CA LEU A 367 -22.43 0.44 -0.64
C LEU A 367 -23.74 -0.38 -0.73
N ALA A 368 -23.64 -1.69 -1.01
CA ALA A 368 -24.81 -2.55 -1.14
C ALA A 368 -25.49 -2.82 0.20
N SER A 369 -24.77 -2.73 1.34
CA SER A 369 -25.35 -2.88 2.67
C SER A 369 -26.40 -1.81 2.99
N GLY A 370 -26.28 -0.62 2.37
CA GLY A 370 -27.20 0.49 2.59
C GLY A 370 -27.10 1.12 3.99
N ILE A 371 -26.01 0.90 4.72
CA ILE A 371 -25.80 1.55 6.02
C ILE A 371 -25.72 3.06 5.85
N PRO A 372 -26.37 3.85 6.75
CA PRO A 372 -26.25 5.30 6.69
C PRO A 372 -24.81 5.73 6.98
N LEU A 373 -24.19 6.41 6.02
CA LEU A 373 -22.90 7.03 6.16
C LEU A 373 -23.11 8.52 6.44
N GLN A 374 -23.07 8.91 7.71
CA GLN A 374 -23.26 10.30 8.09
C GLN A 374 -21.97 11.07 7.83
N ALA A 375 -22.07 12.08 6.96
CA ALA A 375 -20.95 12.98 6.71
C ALA A 375 -20.68 13.81 7.99
N GLY A 376 -19.51 13.64 8.60
CA GLY A 376 -19.10 14.40 9.79
C GLY A 376 -18.91 13.58 11.06
N GLU A 377 -19.36 12.33 11.13
CA GLU A 377 -18.96 11.43 12.21
C GLU A 377 -17.50 10.98 12.00
N GLU A 378 -16.68 11.13 13.02
CA GLU A 378 -15.33 10.52 13.07
C GLU A 378 -15.43 8.99 13.28
N ILE A 379 -16.22 8.32 12.43
CA ILE A 379 -16.33 6.87 12.47
C ILE A 379 -15.10 6.28 11.77
N SER A 380 -14.41 5.37 12.45
CA SER A 380 -13.27 4.69 11.83
C SER A 380 -13.73 3.84 10.66
N GLY A 381 -12.90 3.76 9.59
CA GLY A 381 -13.21 2.91 8.45
C GLY A 381 -13.43 1.44 8.84
N THR A 382 -12.78 0.95 9.90
CA THR A 382 -13.00 -0.39 10.45
C THR A 382 -14.41 -0.55 11.01
N SER A 383 -14.94 0.44 11.74
CA SER A 383 -16.30 0.41 12.27
C SER A 383 -17.35 0.46 11.16
N ILE A 384 -17.09 1.20 10.07
CA ILE A 384 -17.95 1.20 8.89
C ILE A 384 -17.98 -0.18 8.25
N ALA A 385 -16.82 -0.81 8.05
CA ALA A 385 -16.74 -2.16 7.52
C ALA A 385 -17.47 -3.15 8.43
N LEU A 386 -17.27 -3.08 9.75
CA LEU A 386 -17.95 -3.92 10.73
C LEU A 386 -19.48 -3.81 10.57
N ARG A 387 -20.02 -2.60 10.56
CA ARG A 387 -21.46 -2.35 10.38
C ARG A 387 -21.97 -2.92 9.05
N ALA A 388 -21.21 -2.74 7.95
CA ALA A 388 -21.61 -3.22 6.64
C ALA A 388 -21.67 -4.76 6.57
N PHE A 389 -20.66 -5.46 7.06
CA PHE A 389 -20.64 -6.92 7.08
C PHE A 389 -21.67 -7.50 8.08
N SER A 390 -21.93 -6.81 9.20
CA SER A 390 -22.91 -7.24 10.22
C SER A 390 -24.37 -7.13 9.77
N THR A 391 -24.63 -6.51 8.62
CA THR A 391 -25.98 -6.54 8.03
C THR A 391 -26.41 -7.93 7.53
N VAL A 392 -25.44 -8.81 7.28
CA VAL A 392 -25.65 -10.18 6.78
C VAL A 392 -25.15 -11.24 7.74
N LEU A 393 -23.95 -11.02 8.31
CA LEU A 393 -23.33 -11.96 9.23
C LEU A 393 -23.66 -11.58 10.69
N PRO A 394 -23.75 -12.55 11.62
CA PRO A 394 -23.88 -12.24 13.03
C PRO A 394 -22.71 -11.36 13.50
N GLU A 395 -22.98 -10.38 14.37
CA GLU A 395 -22.00 -9.38 14.81
C GLU A 395 -20.70 -10.00 15.35
N ARG A 396 -20.82 -11.06 16.17
CA ARG A 396 -19.66 -11.80 16.69
C ARG A 396 -18.83 -12.42 15.56
N THR A 397 -19.48 -13.05 14.58
CA THR A 397 -18.80 -13.67 13.43
C THR A 397 -18.09 -12.60 12.59
N THR A 398 -18.75 -11.48 12.36
CA THR A 398 -18.17 -10.33 11.64
C THR A 398 -16.98 -9.77 12.36
N GLY A 399 -17.07 -9.56 13.68
CA GLY A 399 -15.97 -9.05 14.50
C GLY A 399 -14.73 -9.95 14.43
N ILE A 400 -14.91 -11.26 14.58
CA ILE A 400 -13.81 -12.25 14.47
C ILE A 400 -13.23 -12.22 13.04
N PHE A 401 -14.07 -12.26 12.01
CA PHE A 401 -13.63 -12.26 10.62
C PHE A 401 -12.81 -11.01 10.29
N LEU A 402 -13.28 -9.84 10.67
CA LEU A 402 -12.56 -8.59 10.42
C LEU A 402 -11.26 -8.51 11.24
N ALA A 403 -11.27 -8.96 12.51
CA ALA A 403 -10.06 -8.98 13.32
C ALA A 403 -9.00 -9.91 12.71
N VAL A 404 -9.38 -11.10 12.26
CA VAL A 404 -8.47 -12.05 11.61
C VAL A 404 -7.98 -11.47 10.27
N SER A 405 -8.87 -10.88 9.47
CA SER A 405 -8.50 -10.25 8.21
C SER A 405 -7.52 -9.09 8.42
N MET A 406 -7.80 -8.18 9.36
CA MET A 406 -6.92 -7.06 9.69
C MET A 406 -5.56 -7.54 10.22
N LEU A 407 -5.56 -8.59 11.05
CA LEU A 407 -4.33 -9.20 11.57
C LEU A 407 -3.47 -9.74 10.41
N LEU A 408 -4.05 -10.55 9.52
CA LEU A 408 -3.31 -11.12 8.40
C LEU A 408 -2.81 -10.06 7.42
N PHE A 409 -3.65 -9.08 7.07
CA PHE A 409 -3.32 -8.00 6.16
C PHE A 409 -2.22 -7.10 6.74
N ALA A 410 -2.36 -6.69 8.00
CA ALA A 410 -1.36 -5.88 8.67
C ALA A 410 -0.04 -6.65 8.88
N TYR A 411 -0.11 -7.93 9.21
CA TYR A 411 1.07 -8.78 9.38
C TYR A 411 1.85 -8.92 8.07
N THR A 412 1.17 -9.19 6.94
CA THR A 412 1.85 -9.27 5.64
C THR A 412 2.42 -7.93 5.19
N SER A 413 1.75 -6.81 5.53
CA SER A 413 2.31 -5.46 5.30
C SER A 413 3.58 -5.23 6.10
N LEU A 414 3.63 -5.66 7.38
CA LEU A 414 4.87 -5.63 8.18
C LEU A 414 6.00 -6.41 7.50
N LEU A 415 5.72 -7.60 6.95
CA LEU A 415 6.73 -8.40 6.26
C LEU A 415 7.21 -7.76 4.96
N GLY A 416 6.30 -7.23 4.14
CA GLY A 416 6.62 -6.55 2.88
C GLY A 416 7.49 -5.31 3.09
N TRP A 417 7.08 -4.45 4.01
CA TRP A 417 7.81 -3.22 4.33
C TRP A 417 9.15 -3.46 5.02
N ALA A 418 9.30 -4.57 5.74
CA ALA A 418 10.61 -4.99 6.26
C ALA A 418 11.60 -5.26 5.11
N VAL A 419 11.14 -5.85 4.00
CA VAL A 419 11.99 -6.03 2.80
C VAL A 419 12.46 -4.68 2.25
N TYR A 420 11.55 -3.70 2.15
CA TYR A 420 11.87 -2.39 1.61
C TYR A 420 12.91 -1.67 2.49
N GLY A 421 12.70 -1.67 3.80
CA GLY A 421 13.66 -1.10 4.75
C GLY A 421 15.01 -1.78 4.74
N MET A 422 15.05 -3.13 4.65
CA MET A 422 16.31 -3.86 4.50
C MET A 422 17.07 -3.48 3.22
N GLN A 423 16.38 -3.25 2.09
CA GLN A 423 17.01 -2.81 0.85
C GLN A 423 17.55 -1.38 0.97
N CYS A 424 16.79 -0.47 1.59
CA CYS A 424 17.24 0.88 1.87
C CYS A 424 18.44 0.92 2.82
N ALA A 425 18.39 0.19 3.93
CA ALA A 425 19.48 0.08 4.89
C ALA A 425 20.77 -0.50 4.24
N LYS A 426 20.59 -1.53 3.40
CA LYS A 426 21.68 -2.14 2.65
C LYS A 426 22.30 -1.20 1.62
N TYR A 427 21.49 -0.34 0.98
CA TYR A 427 21.97 0.65 0.04
C TYR A 427 22.78 1.75 0.74
N LEU A 428 22.29 2.29 1.87
CA LEU A 428 22.91 3.41 2.59
C LEU A 428 24.16 2.98 3.39
N PHE A 429 24.09 1.86 4.12
CA PHE A 429 25.07 1.47 5.14
C PHE A 429 25.73 0.12 4.86
N GLY A 430 25.38 -0.53 3.74
CA GLY A 430 25.91 -1.84 3.38
C GLY A 430 25.25 -3.02 4.10
N LYS A 431 25.75 -4.24 3.83
CA LYS A 431 25.14 -5.50 4.31
C LYS A 431 25.04 -5.59 5.85
N ARG A 432 25.98 -5.00 6.57
CA ARG A 432 26.02 -5.07 8.04
C ARG A 432 24.85 -4.36 8.71
N ALA A 433 24.20 -3.40 8.03
CA ALA A 433 23.05 -2.66 8.56
C ALA A 433 21.75 -3.49 8.60
N GLN A 434 21.72 -4.65 7.95
CA GLN A 434 20.49 -5.44 7.87
C GLN A 434 20.03 -5.96 9.24
N LEU A 435 20.96 -6.51 10.05
CA LEU A 435 20.62 -7.03 11.38
C LEU A 435 20.18 -5.93 12.36
N PRO A 436 20.90 -4.82 12.52
CA PRO A 436 20.42 -3.71 13.35
C PRO A 436 19.07 -3.17 12.94
N PHE A 437 18.83 -3.07 11.61
CA PHE A 437 17.52 -2.68 11.10
C PHE A 437 16.42 -3.66 11.53
N CYS A 438 16.62 -4.98 11.38
CA CYS A 438 15.62 -5.97 11.77
C CYS A 438 15.31 -5.91 13.28
N ILE A 439 16.33 -5.69 14.13
CA ILE A 439 16.12 -5.55 15.57
C ILE A 439 15.31 -4.28 15.87
N LEU A 440 15.69 -3.14 15.31
CA LEU A 440 14.98 -1.88 15.47
C LEU A 440 13.52 -2.00 14.98
N TYR A 441 13.32 -2.60 13.81
CA TYR A 441 12.00 -2.83 13.23
C TYR A 441 11.10 -3.65 14.18
N THR A 442 11.64 -4.73 14.77
CA THR A 442 10.91 -5.57 15.73
C THR A 442 10.53 -4.79 17.00
N VAL A 443 11.44 -3.98 17.53
CA VAL A 443 11.18 -3.12 18.68
C VAL A 443 10.10 -2.09 18.37
N LEU A 444 10.18 -1.45 17.20
CA LEU A 444 9.17 -0.47 16.76
C LEU A 444 7.81 -1.12 16.50
N THR A 445 7.78 -2.37 16.01
CA THR A 445 6.54 -3.14 15.91
C THR A 445 5.87 -3.33 17.26
N PHE A 446 6.63 -3.65 18.31
CA PHE A 446 6.07 -3.72 19.68
C PHE A 446 5.59 -2.35 20.18
N ALA A 447 6.42 -1.32 20.02
CA ALA A 447 6.08 0.04 20.46
C ALA A 447 4.80 0.57 19.80
N GLY A 448 4.60 0.28 18.49
CA GLY A 448 3.43 0.69 17.74
C GLY A 448 2.11 0.18 18.33
N ALA A 449 2.09 -1.03 18.87
CA ALA A 449 0.89 -1.58 19.51
C ALA A 449 0.40 -0.76 20.72
N LEU A 450 1.28 0.07 21.31
CA LEU A 450 1.02 0.85 22.52
C LEU A 450 0.82 2.34 22.26
N MET A 451 1.06 2.81 21.02
CA MET A 451 1.04 4.23 20.68
C MET A 451 -0.36 4.70 20.24
N LYS A 452 -0.61 6.00 20.39
CA LYS A 452 -1.77 6.67 19.78
C LYS A 452 -1.49 6.98 18.32
N VAL A 453 -2.43 6.66 17.43
CA VAL A 453 -2.23 6.44 15.99
C VAL A 453 -2.16 7.72 15.15
N ASP A 454 -2.84 8.80 15.53
CA ASP A 454 -3.09 9.95 14.63
C ASP A 454 -1.82 10.59 14.04
N PHE A 455 -0.79 10.76 14.88
CA PHE A 455 0.49 11.33 14.43
C PHE A 455 1.24 10.41 13.47
N VAL A 456 1.17 9.09 13.71
CA VAL A 456 1.94 8.09 12.98
C VAL A 456 1.40 7.90 11.55
N TRP A 457 0.09 7.97 11.38
CA TRP A 457 -0.55 7.93 10.05
C TRP A 457 -0.08 9.08 9.17
N THR A 458 -0.14 10.31 9.69
CA THR A 458 0.28 11.51 8.97
C THR A 458 1.76 11.46 8.60
N ALA A 459 2.62 11.01 9.51
CA ALA A 459 4.04 10.86 9.25
C ALA A 459 4.32 9.80 8.18
N GLY A 460 3.64 8.64 8.23
CA GLY A 460 3.77 7.58 7.24
C GLY A 460 3.37 8.02 5.83
N GLU A 461 2.22 8.69 5.69
CA GLU A 461 1.77 9.25 4.40
C GLU A 461 2.77 10.27 3.85
N THR A 462 3.28 11.17 4.69
CA THR A 462 4.28 12.18 4.29
C THR A 462 5.56 11.53 3.76
N LEU A 463 6.07 10.51 4.45
CA LEU A 463 7.28 9.80 4.04
C LEU A 463 7.08 9.08 2.70
N ASN A 464 5.91 8.49 2.46
CA ASN A 464 5.57 7.87 1.18
C ASN A 464 5.57 8.89 0.03
N TYR A 465 5.03 10.09 0.23
CA TYR A 465 5.09 11.15 -0.78
C TYR A 465 6.52 11.63 -1.05
N LEU A 466 7.36 11.73 -0.01
CA LEU A 466 8.78 12.09 -0.16
C LEU A 466 9.59 11.03 -0.91
N MET A 467 9.23 9.74 -0.78
CA MET A 467 9.79 8.67 -1.60
C MET A 467 9.32 8.78 -3.06
N ALA A 468 8.05 9.04 -3.24
CA ALA A 468 7.45 9.02 -4.58
C ALA A 468 7.97 10.14 -5.49
N ALA A 469 8.28 11.32 -4.97
CA ALA A 469 8.75 12.45 -5.78
C ALA A 469 10.04 12.12 -6.59
N PRO A 470 11.15 11.66 -5.97
CA PRO A 470 12.35 11.27 -6.72
C PRO A 470 12.12 10.05 -7.61
N ASN A 471 11.24 9.13 -7.21
CA ASN A 471 10.90 7.97 -8.01
C ASN A 471 10.18 8.35 -9.31
N MET A 472 9.13 9.17 -9.20
CA MET A 472 8.37 9.64 -10.37
C MET A 472 9.26 10.42 -11.35
N LEU A 473 10.15 11.27 -10.84
CA LEU A 473 11.13 11.95 -11.68
C LEU A 473 11.98 10.95 -12.47
N ALA A 474 12.46 9.88 -11.79
CA ALA A 474 13.27 8.86 -12.45
C ALA A 474 12.50 8.10 -13.54
N LEU A 475 11.24 7.76 -13.28
CA LEU A 475 10.38 7.08 -14.26
C LEU A 475 10.18 7.96 -15.52
N LEU A 476 9.94 9.26 -15.32
CA LEU A 476 9.77 10.21 -16.41
C LEU A 476 11.07 10.37 -17.24
N VAL A 477 12.22 10.39 -16.61
CA VAL A 477 13.53 10.50 -17.30
C VAL A 477 13.88 9.20 -18.02
N LEU A 478 13.66 8.05 -17.40
CA LEU A 478 14.07 6.74 -17.90
C LEU A 478 13.01 6.02 -18.75
N ASN A 479 11.90 6.69 -19.11
CA ASN A 479 10.80 6.08 -19.87
C ASN A 479 11.23 5.43 -21.19
N ARG A 480 12.25 6.00 -21.88
CA ARG A 480 12.78 5.46 -23.13
C ARG A 480 13.40 4.07 -22.94
N GLU A 481 13.97 3.80 -21.78
CA GLU A 481 14.58 2.49 -21.48
C GLU A 481 13.50 1.43 -21.27
N VAL A 482 12.43 1.77 -20.55
CA VAL A 482 11.28 0.87 -20.40
C VAL A 482 10.67 0.55 -21.75
N ARG A 483 10.47 1.56 -22.61
CA ARG A 483 9.94 1.37 -23.96
C ARG A 483 10.81 0.43 -24.80
N ARG A 484 12.13 0.50 -24.68
CA ARG A 484 13.04 -0.44 -25.39
C ARG A 484 12.83 -1.87 -24.90
N GLU A 485 12.74 -2.10 -23.59
CA GLU A 485 12.48 -3.43 -23.05
C GLU A 485 11.11 -4.00 -23.51
N THR A 486 10.07 -3.17 -23.58
CA THR A 486 8.73 -3.60 -24.04
C THR A 486 8.67 -3.87 -25.55
N ALA A 487 9.54 -3.25 -26.36
CA ALA A 487 9.55 -3.45 -27.81
C ALA A 487 10.06 -4.85 -28.22
N PHE A 488 10.71 -5.58 -27.30
CA PHE A 488 11.24 -6.95 -27.51
C PHE A 488 10.37 -8.01 -26.83
N ALA A 489 9.23 -7.67 -26.21
CA ALA A 489 8.34 -8.56 -25.48
C ALA A 489 7.06 -8.88 -26.24
#